data_482a59ab1a3e15c4c5d59bb50bab4188
#
_entry.id   482a59ab1a3e15c4c5d59bb50bab4188
#
_cell.length_a   1.000
_cell.length_b   1.000
_cell.length_c   1.000
_cell.angle_alpha   90.00
_cell.angle_beta   90.00
_cell.angle_gamma   90.00
#
_symmetry.space_group_name_H-M   'P 1'
#
loop_
_entity.id
_entity.type
_entity.pdbx_description
1 polymer ?
#
loop_
_entity_poly.entity_id
_entity_poly.type
_entity_poly.pdbx_seq_one_letter_code
_entity_poly.pdbx_strand_id
1 'polypeptide(L)'
;MKKSYYFSELSSSYDGELQDLMTDSEGNPALKARLTEKRQELKSILPMIEFSPEMVLPVFYDGFSFPNAKVMTAAIMCEPDDGDFPSWNDLSSNVVIASWATPLLAAVLAESAGEMFMVTAACLEFIRKFDTSAPVSEASESESGKSDEEDGDDEGRDLAEAGDDWMAEQGFDSFKS
;
A
#
# COMPACT_ATOMS: atom_id res chain seq x y z
N MET A 1 -5.96 -6.65 6.59
CA MET A 1 -5.84 -8.05 6.13
C MET A 1 -4.77 -8.78 6.93
N LYS A 2 -4.93 -10.10 7.26
CA LYS A 2 -3.90 -10.85 7.98
C LYS A 2 -2.77 -11.23 7.02
N LYS A 3 -1.52 -10.96 7.40
CA LYS A 3 -0.29 -11.21 6.62
C LYS A 3 0.71 -11.96 7.50
N SER A 4 1.65 -12.69 6.89
CA SER A 4 2.82 -13.22 7.58
C SER A 4 3.74 -12.07 8.04
N TYR A 5 4.70 -12.38 8.88
CA TYR A 5 5.68 -11.38 9.34
C TYR A 5 6.51 -10.85 8.15
N TYR A 6 6.96 -11.74 7.28
CA TYR A 6 7.68 -11.40 6.06
C TYR A 6 6.95 -10.37 5.21
N PHE A 7 5.68 -10.63 4.88
CA PHE A 7 4.90 -9.70 4.06
C PHE A 7 4.49 -8.43 4.82
N SER A 8 4.41 -8.47 6.13
CA SER A 8 4.14 -7.28 6.95
C SER A 8 5.31 -6.29 6.90
N GLU A 9 6.55 -6.77 7.10
CA GLU A 9 7.75 -5.93 7.01
C GLU A 9 7.96 -5.41 5.59
N LEU A 10 7.89 -6.32 4.61
CA LEU A 10 8.20 -5.95 3.24
C LEU A 10 7.15 -5.04 2.61
N SER A 11 5.87 -5.15 3.02
CA SER A 11 4.84 -4.19 2.58
C SER A 11 5.11 -2.77 3.09
N SER A 12 5.57 -2.63 4.33
CA SER A 12 5.98 -1.31 4.88
C SER A 12 7.15 -0.70 4.10
N SER A 13 8.15 -1.51 3.78
CA SER A 13 9.32 -1.04 3.01
C SER A 13 8.93 -0.67 1.58
N TYR A 14 8.06 -1.46 0.96
CA TYR A 14 7.54 -1.18 -0.38
C TYR A 14 6.68 0.08 -0.43
N ASP A 15 5.81 0.30 0.56
CA ASP A 15 5.01 1.51 0.67
C ASP A 15 5.91 2.75 0.84
N GLY A 16 6.99 2.63 1.62
CA GLY A 16 8.01 3.68 1.76
C GLY A 16 8.67 4.03 0.44
N GLU A 17 9.13 3.03 -0.33
CA GLU A 17 9.73 3.25 -1.65
C GLU A 17 8.74 3.90 -2.64
N LEU A 18 7.47 3.47 -2.64
CA LEU A 18 6.44 4.10 -3.46
C LEU A 18 6.19 5.55 -3.04
N GLN A 19 6.19 5.83 -1.74
CA GLN A 19 6.01 7.17 -1.23
C GLN A 19 7.16 8.09 -1.61
N ASP A 20 8.40 7.61 -1.57
CA ASP A 20 9.57 8.35 -2.03
C ASP A 20 9.46 8.68 -3.53
N LEU A 21 9.05 7.70 -4.36
CA LEU A 21 8.80 7.92 -5.78
C LEU A 21 7.68 8.93 -6.06
N MET A 22 6.67 9.02 -5.16
CA MET A 22 5.56 9.97 -5.27
C MET A 22 5.94 11.35 -4.76
N THR A 23 6.70 11.45 -3.68
CA THR A 23 7.03 12.72 -3.00
C THR A 23 7.97 13.57 -3.81
N ASP A 24 8.91 12.97 -4.51
CA ASP A 24 9.81 13.65 -5.44
C ASP A 24 9.10 14.13 -6.73
N SER A 25 7.79 13.93 -6.81
CA SER A 25 7.03 14.06 -8.03
C SER A 25 5.87 15.02 -7.83
N GLU A 26 5.87 16.15 -8.48
CA GLU A 26 4.71 17.05 -8.55
C GLU A 26 3.56 16.42 -9.37
N GLY A 27 2.91 15.39 -8.80
CA GLY A 27 1.68 14.79 -9.33
C GLY A 27 1.85 13.48 -10.11
N ASN A 28 0.71 12.88 -10.49
CA ASN A 28 0.60 11.59 -11.20
C ASN A 28 1.48 11.42 -12.46
N PRO A 29 1.76 12.46 -13.27
CA PRO A 29 2.63 12.31 -14.45
C PRO A 29 4.07 11.98 -14.08
N ALA A 30 4.54 12.48 -12.95
CA ALA A 30 5.92 12.30 -12.53
C ALA A 30 6.16 10.91 -11.92
N LEU A 31 5.23 10.35 -11.14
CA LEU A 31 5.30 8.95 -10.72
C LEU A 31 5.40 8.02 -11.93
N LYS A 32 4.55 8.22 -12.93
CA LYS A 32 4.56 7.41 -14.16
C LYS A 32 5.90 7.50 -14.91
N ALA A 33 6.50 8.68 -14.97
CA ALA A 33 7.80 8.88 -15.58
C ALA A 33 8.91 8.12 -14.82
N ARG A 34 8.94 8.23 -13.49
CA ARG A 34 9.90 7.53 -12.63
C ARG A 34 9.76 6.01 -12.68
N LEU A 35 8.52 5.49 -12.71
CA LEU A 35 8.29 4.07 -12.90
C LEU A 35 8.78 3.59 -14.27
N THR A 36 8.63 4.41 -15.31
CA THR A 36 9.11 4.09 -16.65
C THR A 36 10.64 4.07 -16.70
N GLU A 37 11.29 5.02 -16.06
CA GLU A 37 12.75 5.08 -15.93
C GLU A 37 13.27 3.84 -15.18
N LYS A 38 12.68 3.52 -14.03
CA LYS A 38 13.03 2.33 -13.24
C LYS A 38 12.87 1.03 -14.03
N ARG A 39 11.86 0.93 -14.89
CA ARG A 39 11.66 -0.21 -15.81
C ARG A 39 12.77 -0.33 -16.86
N GLN A 40 13.27 0.80 -17.36
CA GLN A 40 14.39 0.84 -18.32
C GLN A 40 15.70 0.42 -17.66
N GLU A 41 15.86 0.73 -16.38
CA GLU A 41 17.04 0.42 -15.58
C GLU A 41 17.00 -0.98 -14.95
N LEU A 42 15.95 -1.79 -15.20
CA LEU A 42 15.76 -3.09 -14.56
C LEU A 42 17.03 -3.94 -14.54
N LYS A 43 17.76 -4.01 -15.67
CA LYS A 43 18.99 -4.81 -15.76
C LYS A 43 20.07 -4.40 -14.75
N SER A 44 20.11 -3.13 -14.40
CA SER A 44 21.10 -2.58 -13.46
C SER A 44 20.71 -2.86 -12.01
N ILE A 45 19.41 -2.97 -11.73
CA ILE A 45 18.88 -3.21 -10.39
C ILE A 45 18.52 -4.67 -10.11
N LEU A 46 18.54 -5.56 -11.13
CA LEU A 46 18.27 -6.99 -10.97
C LEU A 46 19.07 -7.66 -9.84
N PRO A 47 20.35 -7.36 -9.61
CA PRO A 47 21.08 -7.96 -8.48
C PRO A 47 20.49 -7.63 -7.11
N MET A 48 19.63 -6.62 -7.01
CA MET A 48 19.00 -6.22 -5.74
C MET A 48 17.82 -7.11 -5.35
N ILE A 49 17.28 -7.92 -6.26
CA ILE A 49 16.08 -8.75 -5.99
C ILE A 49 16.26 -9.72 -4.81
N GLU A 50 17.49 -10.11 -4.52
CA GLU A 50 17.82 -11.03 -3.43
C GLU A 50 17.93 -10.32 -2.07
N PHE A 51 18.45 -9.09 -2.05
CA PHE A 51 18.84 -8.40 -0.82
C PHE A 51 17.97 -7.20 -0.48
N SER A 52 17.35 -6.58 -1.47
CA SER A 52 16.51 -5.38 -1.32
C SER A 52 15.39 -5.40 -2.38
N PRO A 53 14.51 -6.41 -2.31
CA PRO A 53 13.45 -6.57 -3.32
C PRO A 53 12.54 -5.37 -3.41
N GLU A 54 12.31 -4.63 -2.31
CA GLU A 54 11.50 -3.42 -2.25
C GLU A 54 11.96 -2.34 -3.25
N MET A 55 13.26 -2.26 -3.51
CA MET A 55 13.83 -1.31 -4.47
C MET A 55 13.49 -1.66 -5.93
N VAL A 56 13.22 -2.92 -6.22
CA VAL A 56 12.92 -3.41 -7.59
C VAL A 56 11.42 -3.55 -7.81
N LEU A 57 10.65 -3.80 -6.76
CA LEU A 57 9.20 -4.02 -6.81
C LEU A 57 8.41 -2.97 -7.60
N PRO A 58 8.73 -1.65 -7.53
CA PRO A 58 8.01 -0.63 -8.29
C PRO A 58 8.03 -0.84 -9.81
N VAL A 59 8.98 -1.62 -10.33
CA VAL A 59 9.02 -2.00 -11.75
C VAL A 59 7.71 -2.67 -12.18
N PHE A 60 7.10 -3.44 -11.28
CA PHE A 60 5.85 -4.17 -11.51
C PHE A 60 4.60 -3.43 -11.02
N TYR A 61 4.73 -2.18 -10.58
CA TYR A 61 3.59 -1.38 -10.11
C TYR A 61 2.44 -1.39 -11.14
N ASP A 62 1.25 -1.79 -10.68
CA ASP A 62 0.06 -2.00 -11.52
C ASP A 62 0.21 -3.04 -12.66
N GLY A 63 1.25 -3.87 -12.60
CA GLY A 63 1.51 -4.91 -13.59
C GLY A 63 0.69 -6.19 -13.43
N PHE A 64 -0.05 -6.35 -12.32
CA PHE A 64 -0.79 -7.57 -12.00
C PHE A 64 -2.28 -7.32 -11.80
N SER A 65 -3.09 -8.33 -12.16
CA SER A 65 -4.49 -8.44 -11.78
C SER A 65 -4.74 -9.81 -11.13
N PHE A 66 -5.66 -9.86 -10.17
CA PHE A 66 -5.84 -11.01 -9.28
C PHE A 66 -7.27 -11.54 -9.36
N PRO A 67 -7.58 -12.41 -10.34
CA PRO A 67 -8.92 -12.99 -10.49
C PRO A 67 -9.30 -13.91 -9.32
N ASN A 68 -8.31 -14.47 -8.62
CA ASN A 68 -8.51 -15.39 -7.50
C ASN A 68 -7.90 -14.84 -6.21
N ALA A 69 -8.65 -13.97 -5.53
CA ALA A 69 -8.21 -13.36 -4.28
C ALA A 69 -7.97 -14.37 -3.15
N LYS A 70 -8.64 -15.52 -3.15
CA LYS A 70 -8.46 -16.54 -2.10
C LYS A 70 -7.07 -17.16 -2.12
N VAL A 71 -6.56 -17.45 -3.31
CA VAL A 71 -5.19 -18.00 -3.48
C VAL A 71 -4.16 -16.98 -3.02
N MET A 72 -4.34 -15.74 -3.40
CA MET A 72 -3.44 -14.66 -2.96
C MET A 72 -3.47 -14.45 -1.45
N THR A 73 -4.67 -14.50 -0.85
CA THR A 73 -4.83 -14.39 0.61
C THR A 73 -4.12 -15.55 1.34
N ALA A 74 -4.16 -16.77 0.80
CA ALA A 74 -3.42 -17.88 1.37
C ALA A 74 -1.89 -17.66 1.25
N ALA A 75 -1.42 -17.23 0.07
CA ALA A 75 -0.01 -17.00 -0.20
C ALA A 75 0.62 -15.97 0.75
N ILE A 76 -0.07 -14.85 1.01
CA ILE A 76 0.45 -13.78 1.90
C ILE A 76 0.49 -14.17 3.38
N MET A 77 -0.09 -15.28 3.76
CA MET A 77 -0.06 -15.80 5.13
C MET A 77 1.11 -16.75 5.38
N CYS A 78 1.78 -17.23 4.32
CA CYS A 78 2.93 -18.14 4.42
C CYS A 78 4.23 -17.34 4.61
N GLU A 79 5.15 -17.90 5.38
CA GLU A 79 6.53 -17.42 5.45
C GLU A 79 7.36 -18.09 4.34
N PRO A 80 8.42 -17.45 3.81
CA PRO A 80 9.26 -18.02 2.77
C PRO A 80 9.88 -19.38 3.11
N ASP A 81 10.12 -19.63 4.39
CA ASP A 81 10.71 -20.87 4.92
C ASP A 81 9.65 -21.96 5.16
N ASP A 82 8.38 -21.65 5.00
CA ASP A 82 7.29 -22.62 5.13
C ASP A 82 7.23 -23.53 3.91
N GLY A 83 6.97 -24.81 4.14
CA GLY A 83 6.77 -25.76 3.06
C GLY A 83 5.55 -25.48 2.17
N ASP A 84 4.63 -24.65 2.67
CA ASP A 84 3.41 -24.21 1.98
C ASP A 84 3.59 -22.89 1.22
N PHE A 85 4.79 -22.29 1.22
CA PHE A 85 5.06 -21.11 0.42
C PHE A 85 4.95 -21.45 -1.07
N PRO A 86 4.10 -20.74 -1.84
CA PRO A 86 3.82 -21.14 -3.22
C PRO A 86 5.05 -20.92 -4.12
N SER A 87 5.23 -21.81 -5.10
CA SER A 87 6.14 -21.55 -6.21
C SER A 87 5.54 -20.51 -7.16
N TRP A 88 6.39 -19.85 -7.95
CA TRP A 88 5.88 -18.96 -9.00
C TRP A 88 4.99 -19.71 -10.00
N ASN A 89 5.34 -20.94 -10.34
CA ASN A 89 4.56 -21.75 -11.27
C ASN A 89 3.12 -21.99 -10.77
N ASP A 90 2.94 -22.25 -9.47
CA ASP A 90 1.62 -22.46 -8.87
C ASP A 90 0.82 -21.15 -8.79
N LEU A 91 1.49 -20.06 -8.42
CA LEU A 91 0.86 -18.76 -8.24
C LEU A 91 0.49 -18.09 -9.57
N SER A 92 1.34 -18.22 -10.58
CA SER A 92 1.20 -17.57 -11.90
C SER A 92 -0.10 -17.88 -12.61
N SER A 93 -0.67 -19.08 -12.40
CA SER A 93 -1.97 -19.48 -12.96
C SER A 93 -3.15 -18.68 -12.38
N ASN A 94 -2.95 -18.02 -11.23
CA ASN A 94 -3.96 -17.22 -10.53
C ASN A 94 -3.70 -15.69 -10.62
N VAL A 95 -2.71 -15.30 -11.42
CA VAL A 95 -2.31 -13.90 -11.63
C VAL A 95 -2.32 -13.59 -13.11
N VAL A 96 -2.97 -12.50 -13.49
CA VAL A 96 -2.91 -11.97 -14.85
C VAL A 96 -1.86 -10.88 -14.93
N ILE A 97 -0.91 -11.05 -15.83
CA ILE A 97 0.22 -10.13 -16.01
C ILE A 97 -0.08 -9.21 -17.19
N ALA A 98 0.12 -7.91 -16.99
CA ALA A 98 -0.02 -6.94 -18.06
C ALA A 98 1.01 -7.20 -19.18
N SER A 99 0.60 -7.03 -20.43
CA SER A 99 1.45 -7.33 -21.60
C SER A 99 2.80 -6.61 -21.59
N TRP A 100 2.84 -5.38 -21.09
CA TRP A 100 4.06 -4.60 -20.97
C TRP A 100 5.02 -5.16 -19.90
N ALA A 101 4.53 -5.89 -18.91
CA ALA A 101 5.33 -6.47 -17.82
C ALA A 101 5.93 -7.84 -18.20
N THR A 102 5.43 -8.49 -19.25
CA THR A 102 5.89 -9.82 -19.68
C THR A 102 7.41 -9.87 -19.96
N PRO A 103 8.02 -8.93 -20.70
CA PRO A 103 9.47 -8.97 -20.92
C PRO A 103 10.27 -8.71 -19.65
N LEU A 104 9.74 -7.94 -18.70
CA LEU A 104 10.37 -7.68 -17.41
C LEU A 104 10.33 -8.95 -16.53
N LEU A 105 9.20 -9.65 -16.53
CA LEU A 105 9.05 -10.95 -15.88
C LEU A 105 10.09 -11.96 -16.40
N ALA A 106 10.25 -12.06 -17.72
CA ALA A 106 11.22 -12.98 -18.32
C ALA A 106 12.67 -12.67 -17.89
N ALA A 107 13.00 -11.38 -17.77
CA ALA A 107 14.31 -10.95 -17.31
C ALA A 107 14.55 -11.32 -15.83
N VAL A 108 13.54 -11.14 -14.98
CA VAL A 108 13.61 -11.49 -13.55
C VAL A 108 13.71 -13.01 -13.35
N LEU A 109 12.91 -13.80 -14.06
CA LEU A 109 12.93 -15.27 -13.95
C LEU A 109 14.22 -15.91 -14.46
N ALA A 110 15.06 -15.18 -15.18
CA ALA A 110 16.39 -15.64 -15.56
C ALA A 110 17.39 -15.60 -14.39
N GLU A 111 17.09 -14.85 -13.34
CA GLU A 111 17.91 -14.77 -12.13
C GLU A 111 17.59 -15.90 -11.15
N SER A 112 18.57 -16.29 -10.34
CA SER A 112 18.43 -17.39 -9.34
C SER A 112 17.35 -17.11 -8.29
N ALA A 113 17.20 -15.87 -7.84
CA ALA A 113 16.17 -15.44 -6.90
C ALA A 113 14.86 -15.00 -7.60
N GLY A 114 14.79 -15.14 -8.93
CA GLY A 114 13.70 -14.58 -9.73
C GLY A 114 12.32 -15.14 -9.39
N GLU A 115 12.20 -16.45 -9.17
CA GLU A 115 10.91 -17.06 -8.80
C GLU A 115 10.40 -16.55 -7.47
N MET A 116 11.25 -16.52 -6.45
CA MET A 116 10.94 -16.01 -5.13
C MET A 116 10.53 -14.54 -5.19
N PHE A 117 11.29 -13.74 -5.94
CA PHE A 117 10.97 -12.33 -6.15
C PHE A 117 9.60 -12.15 -6.83
N MET A 118 9.26 -12.96 -7.83
CA MET A 118 7.98 -12.83 -8.53
C MET A 118 6.78 -13.20 -7.65
N VAL A 119 6.90 -14.20 -6.79
CA VAL A 119 5.89 -14.52 -5.78
C VAL A 119 5.72 -13.32 -4.84
N THR A 120 6.83 -12.78 -4.35
CA THR A 120 6.84 -11.61 -3.46
C THR A 120 6.21 -10.40 -4.13
N ALA A 121 6.57 -10.09 -5.37
CA ALA A 121 6.03 -8.97 -6.13
C ALA A 121 4.51 -9.08 -6.34
N ALA A 122 4.03 -10.25 -6.73
CA ALA A 122 2.60 -10.48 -6.90
C ALA A 122 1.84 -10.33 -5.57
N CYS A 123 2.37 -10.88 -4.48
CA CYS A 123 1.77 -10.79 -3.16
C CYS A 123 1.72 -9.34 -2.64
N LEU A 124 2.78 -8.57 -2.81
CA LEU A 124 2.82 -7.17 -2.35
C LEU A 124 1.91 -6.26 -3.19
N GLU A 125 1.85 -6.46 -4.50
CA GLU A 125 0.89 -5.75 -5.34
C GLU A 125 -0.57 -6.13 -5.01
N PHE A 126 -0.81 -7.39 -4.62
CA PHE A 126 -2.11 -7.80 -4.12
C PHE A 126 -2.45 -7.08 -2.80
N ILE A 127 -1.53 -7.08 -1.83
CA ILE A 127 -1.71 -6.38 -0.55
C ILE A 127 -2.01 -4.90 -0.83
N ARG A 128 -1.20 -4.21 -1.61
CA ARG A 128 -1.38 -2.81 -1.95
C ARG A 128 -2.77 -2.52 -2.52
N LYS A 129 -3.22 -3.31 -3.47
CA LYS A 129 -4.53 -3.11 -4.12
C LYS A 129 -5.70 -3.37 -3.18
N PHE A 130 -5.58 -4.34 -2.29
CA PHE A 130 -6.67 -4.70 -1.36
C PHE A 130 -6.66 -3.87 -0.08
N ASP A 131 -5.52 -3.44 0.43
CA ASP A 131 -5.45 -2.51 1.57
C ASP A 131 -5.94 -1.12 1.16
N THR A 132 -5.67 -0.66 -0.06
CA THR A 132 -6.20 0.61 -0.60
C THR A 132 -7.70 0.54 -0.93
N SER A 133 -8.22 -0.66 -1.22
CA SER A 133 -9.63 -0.89 -1.56
C SER A 133 -10.50 -1.13 -0.33
N ALA A 134 -9.92 -1.32 0.85
CA ALA A 134 -10.68 -1.39 2.09
C ALA A 134 -11.24 0.02 2.35
N PRO A 135 -12.59 0.22 2.37
CA PRO A 135 -13.14 1.46 2.84
C PRO A 135 -12.66 1.63 4.27
N VAL A 136 -12.20 2.83 4.62
CA VAL A 136 -12.03 3.22 6.01
C VAL A 136 -13.40 3.05 6.64
N SER A 137 -13.62 1.92 7.27
CA SER A 137 -14.78 1.70 8.12
C SER A 137 -14.53 2.58 9.33
N GLU A 138 -14.99 3.82 9.26
CA GLU A 138 -15.34 4.55 10.46
C GLU A 138 -16.32 3.64 11.20
N ALA A 139 -15.86 3.09 12.30
CA ALA A 139 -16.69 2.37 13.25
C ALA A 139 -17.71 3.37 13.81
N SER A 140 -18.85 3.52 13.10
CA SER A 140 -20.05 4.02 13.71
C SER A 140 -20.74 2.83 14.37
N GLU A 141 -20.43 2.65 15.63
CA GLU A 141 -21.31 1.89 16.54
C GLU A 141 -22.67 2.60 16.57
N SER A 142 -23.60 2.11 15.79
CA SER A 142 -25.00 2.47 15.92
C SER A 142 -25.64 1.52 16.93
N GLU A 143 -25.60 1.88 18.20
CA GLU A 143 -26.57 1.38 19.14
C GLU A 143 -27.92 2.05 18.87
N SER A 144 -28.88 1.26 18.44
CA SER A 144 -30.29 1.62 18.38
C SER A 144 -30.86 1.63 19.80
N GLY A 145 -31.25 2.81 20.29
CA GLY A 145 -32.01 2.99 21.53
C GLY A 145 -33.01 4.15 21.38
N LYS A 146 -34.28 3.79 21.45
CA LYS A 146 -35.50 4.56 21.30
C LYS A 146 -35.58 5.87 22.06
N SER A 147 -36.20 6.83 21.38
CA SER A 147 -37.23 7.82 21.80
C SER A 147 -37.27 8.23 23.29
N ASP A 148 -37.16 9.54 23.51
CA ASP A 148 -38.30 10.36 23.99
C ASP A 148 -37.98 11.86 23.85
N GLU A 149 -39.00 12.61 23.47
CA GLU A 149 -39.01 14.05 23.31
C GLU A 149 -38.82 14.75 24.64
N GLU A 150 -38.05 15.85 24.69
CA GLU A 150 -38.47 17.07 25.36
C GLU A 150 -37.52 18.24 25.03
N ASP A 151 -38.14 19.39 24.84
CA ASP A 151 -37.67 20.73 24.61
C ASP A 151 -36.56 21.18 25.55
N GLY A 152 -35.63 22.02 25.05
CA GLY A 152 -34.74 22.79 25.87
C GLY A 152 -33.74 23.59 25.08
N ASP A 153 -34.15 24.79 24.68
CA ASP A 153 -33.35 26.00 24.35
C ASP A 153 -31.84 25.96 24.48
N ASP A 154 -31.24 26.40 23.33
CA ASP A 154 -30.25 27.47 23.25
C ASP A 154 -28.98 27.37 24.14
N GLU A 155 -27.90 27.24 23.49
CA GLU A 155 -26.71 28.10 23.58
C GLU A 155 -25.66 27.60 22.58
N GLY A 156 -25.71 28.18 21.37
CA GLY A 156 -24.61 28.17 20.43
C GLY A 156 -23.38 28.80 21.08
N ARG A 157 -22.58 28.00 21.79
CA ARG A 157 -21.23 28.38 22.17
C ARG A 157 -20.43 28.53 20.89
N ASP A 158 -20.14 29.77 20.58
CA ASP A 158 -19.31 30.16 19.45
C ASP A 158 -17.94 29.48 19.56
N LEU A 159 -17.69 28.50 18.65
CA LEU A 159 -16.43 27.78 18.56
C LEU A 159 -15.23 28.70 18.31
N ALA A 160 -15.48 29.97 17.89
CA ALA A 160 -14.47 30.98 17.71
C ALA A 160 -13.97 31.50 19.08
N GLU A 161 -14.86 31.67 20.08
CA GLU A 161 -14.51 32.11 21.40
C GLU A 161 -13.69 31.07 22.19
N ALA A 162 -13.98 29.79 22.00
CA ALA A 162 -13.21 28.70 22.59
C ALA A 162 -11.81 28.54 21.96
N GLY A 163 -11.64 28.92 20.71
CA GLY A 163 -10.36 28.91 20.00
C GLY A 163 -9.43 30.03 20.45
N ASP A 164 -9.99 31.23 20.71
CA ASP A 164 -9.22 32.37 21.18
C ASP A 164 -8.69 32.19 22.63
N ASP A 165 -9.48 31.54 23.49
CA ASP A 165 -9.09 31.25 24.86
C ASP A 165 -7.95 30.22 24.93
N TRP A 166 -7.98 29.21 24.06
CA TRP A 166 -6.89 28.22 23.97
C TRP A 166 -5.57 28.83 23.45
N MET A 167 -5.65 29.74 22.48
CA MET A 167 -4.46 30.45 21.98
C MET A 167 -3.83 31.40 23.02
N ALA A 168 -4.67 32.04 23.84
CA ALA A 168 -4.19 32.90 24.89
C ALA A 168 -3.45 32.12 25.99
N GLU A 169 -3.90 30.90 26.30
CA GLU A 169 -3.25 30.02 27.29
C GLU A 169 -1.89 29.48 26.81
N GLN A 170 -1.68 29.41 25.49
CA GLN A 170 -0.41 29.00 24.88
C GLN A 170 0.58 30.16 24.65
N GLY A 171 0.25 31.40 25.09
CA GLY A 171 1.14 32.53 25.05
C GLY A 171 1.26 33.25 23.69
N PHE A 172 0.29 33.03 22.81
CA PHE A 172 0.20 33.82 21.58
C PHE A 172 -0.65 35.06 21.79
N ASP A 173 0.01 36.25 21.86
CA ASP A 173 -0.66 37.52 21.86
C ASP A 173 -1.40 37.76 20.54
N SER A 174 -2.72 37.96 20.64
CA SER A 174 -3.52 38.34 19.49
C SER A 174 -3.17 39.75 19.04
N PHE A 175 -2.55 39.88 17.87
CA PHE A 175 -2.34 41.20 17.25
C PHE A 175 -3.70 41.75 16.80
N LYS A 176 -4.24 42.68 17.62
CA LYS A 176 -5.31 43.59 17.17
C LYS A 176 -4.67 44.67 16.29
N SER A 177 -4.95 44.60 15.02
CA SER A 177 -4.84 45.74 14.11
C SER A 177 -6.09 46.62 14.20
#